data_3654f1bdf0a027858e54a784e328855d
#
_entry.id   3654f1bdf0a027858e54a784e328855d
#
_cell.length_a   1.000
_cell.length_b   1.000
_cell.length_c   1.000
_cell.angle_alpha   90.00
_cell.angle_beta   90.00
_cell.angle_gamma   90.00
#
_symmetry.space_group_name_H-M   'P 1'
#
loop_
_entity.id
_entity.type
_entity.pdbx_description
1 polymer ?
#
loop_
_entity_poly.entity_id
_entity_poly.type
_entity_poly.pdbx_seq_one_letter_code
_entity_poly.pdbx_strand_id
1 'polypeptide(L)'
;MLALAAIITQKIHTLLHYFIYHFDRPIMNSLQLPLLPGIRSRFVDNTNGLNMHILEAGFTEANDRPCIMLLHGFPELAYSWRKIMLPIAQAGFHVIAPDQRGYGQTTGWSSDYNGNLQPFRFTNLVTDILGLLGVLGIKTVHSVIGHDFGSPVASYCALIRPDIFKSVALMSAPFAGSASVLFGSNGSQATGPDIHEQLTALPRPRKHYQWYYSTSEANDNMKNCPQGVHDFMRAYYHHKSADWAGNTPAPLSGWTAEAVAEMPTYYIMDADQGMSETVAQEMPSSEEIALCEWLTEDELNVYGNTYAHTGFQGGFQWYRCVTSGLNTQDLKLFSGLTINQPSLFIAGNKDWGIYQKPGDLEQMQNHACTNMRGCHLVEGAGHWVQQEQPNAVLKHLLPFLTDSQF
;
A
#
# COMPACT_ATOMS: atom_id res chain seq x y z
N MET A 1 39.79 -41.27 6.88
CA MET A 1 40.08 -40.38 5.74
C MET A 1 38.86 -40.09 4.88
N LEU A 2 38.05 -41.09 4.50
CA LEU A 2 36.88 -40.88 3.64
C LEU A 2 35.76 -39.96 4.27
N ALA A 3 35.51 -40.08 5.56
CA ALA A 3 34.51 -39.26 6.25
C ALA A 3 34.90 -37.76 6.35
N LEU A 4 36.20 -37.47 6.47
CA LEU A 4 36.69 -36.08 6.52
C LEU A 4 36.62 -35.40 5.15
N ALA A 5 36.88 -36.18 4.08
CA ALA A 5 36.73 -35.69 2.71
C ALA A 5 35.29 -35.35 2.34
N ALA A 6 34.30 -36.13 2.80
CA ALA A 6 32.88 -35.88 2.58
C ALA A 6 32.41 -34.60 3.28
N ILE A 7 32.86 -34.34 4.52
CA ILE A 7 32.49 -33.12 5.29
C ILE A 7 33.12 -31.87 4.65
N ILE A 8 34.33 -31.98 4.14
CA ILE A 8 35.02 -30.87 3.45
C ILE A 8 34.30 -30.55 2.13
N THR A 9 33.92 -31.56 1.35
CA THR A 9 33.22 -31.41 0.07
C THR A 9 31.83 -30.79 0.29
N GLN A 10 31.11 -31.19 1.35
CA GLN A 10 29.81 -30.63 1.69
C GLN A 10 29.91 -29.17 2.15
N LYS A 11 30.91 -28.80 2.94
CA LYS A 11 31.19 -27.42 3.33
C LYS A 11 31.60 -26.52 2.18
N ILE A 12 32.42 -27.06 1.24
CA ILE A 12 32.82 -26.35 0.02
C ILE A 12 31.58 -26.13 -0.88
N HIS A 13 30.70 -27.13 -1.01
CA HIS A 13 29.49 -27.02 -1.81
C HIS A 13 28.53 -25.98 -1.19
N THR A 14 28.37 -25.95 0.12
CA THR A 14 27.56 -24.95 0.84
C THR A 14 28.15 -23.55 0.73
N LEU A 15 29.50 -23.42 0.83
CA LEU A 15 30.19 -22.14 0.63
C LEU A 15 30.14 -21.67 -0.84
N LEU A 16 30.28 -22.56 -1.83
CA LEU A 16 30.12 -22.23 -3.23
C LEU A 16 28.65 -21.81 -3.56
N HIS A 17 27.67 -22.53 -3.02
CA HIS A 17 26.25 -22.14 -3.12
C HIS A 17 26.00 -20.76 -2.48
N TYR A 18 26.57 -20.52 -1.30
CA TYR A 18 26.49 -19.21 -0.62
C TYR A 18 27.17 -18.10 -1.44
N PHE A 19 28.34 -18.37 -2.04
CA PHE A 19 29.08 -17.44 -2.90
C PHE A 19 28.36 -17.19 -4.24
N ILE A 20 27.86 -18.21 -4.92
CA ILE A 20 27.15 -18.09 -6.20
C ILE A 20 25.83 -17.32 -6.01
N TYR A 21 25.09 -17.55 -4.92
CA TYR A 21 23.84 -16.80 -4.64
C TYR A 21 24.07 -15.37 -4.13
N HIS A 22 25.28 -15.00 -3.68
CA HIS A 22 25.57 -13.65 -3.16
C HIS A 22 26.38 -12.78 -4.13
N PHE A 23 27.02 -13.32 -5.15
CA PHE A 23 27.85 -12.55 -6.09
C PHE A 23 27.23 -12.31 -7.46
N ASP A 24 26.18 -13.02 -7.85
CA ASP A 24 25.43 -12.76 -9.10
C ASP A 24 24.16 -11.91 -8.87
N ARG A 25 24.16 -11.03 -7.87
CA ARG A 25 23.19 -9.93 -7.89
C ARG A 25 23.73 -8.89 -8.86
N PRO A 26 23.05 -8.64 -10.00
CA PRO A 26 23.36 -7.43 -10.74
C PRO A 26 23.26 -6.27 -9.74
N ILE A 27 24.31 -5.48 -9.62
CA ILE A 27 24.24 -4.18 -8.95
C ILE A 27 23.15 -3.44 -9.74
N MET A 28 21.92 -3.43 -9.22
CA MET A 28 20.90 -2.54 -9.76
C MET A 28 21.55 -1.16 -9.62
N ASN A 29 21.87 -0.53 -10.75
CA ASN A 29 22.07 0.90 -10.75
C ASN A 29 20.80 1.45 -10.08
N SER A 30 20.93 1.94 -8.83
CA SER A 30 19.79 2.48 -8.09
C SER A 30 19.09 3.47 -9.01
N LEU A 31 17.80 3.24 -9.29
CA LEU A 31 17.02 4.20 -10.07
C LEU A 31 17.18 5.56 -9.39
N GLN A 32 17.83 6.47 -10.09
CA GLN A 32 18.06 7.81 -9.55
C GLN A 32 16.73 8.53 -9.50
N LEU A 33 16.21 8.75 -8.30
CA LEU A 33 14.93 9.41 -8.10
C LEU A 33 15.12 10.93 -8.17
N PRO A 34 14.24 11.67 -8.84
CA PRO A 34 14.22 13.13 -8.84
C PRO A 34 13.69 13.64 -7.48
N LEU A 35 14.56 13.69 -6.48
CA LEU A 35 14.21 14.08 -5.13
C LEU A 35 14.53 15.55 -4.87
N LEU A 36 13.66 16.21 -4.11
CA LEU A 36 13.93 17.56 -3.63
C LEU A 36 15.11 17.58 -2.63
N PRO A 37 15.94 18.64 -2.61
CA PRO A 37 16.98 18.80 -1.61
C PRO A 37 16.40 18.67 -0.19
N GLY A 38 17.01 17.82 0.63
CA GLY A 38 16.55 17.51 2.00
C GLY A 38 15.82 16.17 2.13
N ILE A 39 15.52 15.52 1.02
CA ILE A 39 15.10 14.11 0.98
C ILE A 39 16.28 13.27 0.50
N ARG A 40 16.66 12.25 1.24
CA ARG A 40 17.66 11.27 0.82
C ARG A 40 17.04 9.92 0.54
N SER A 41 17.66 9.19 -0.38
CA SER A 41 17.35 7.81 -0.72
C SER A 41 18.50 6.92 -0.23
N ARG A 42 18.20 5.83 0.47
CA ARG A 42 19.18 4.83 0.88
C ARG A 42 18.56 3.46 1.11
N PHE A 43 19.40 2.46 1.26
CA PHE A 43 19.01 1.12 1.63
C PHE A 43 19.30 0.85 3.11
N VAL A 44 18.43 0.06 3.73
CA VAL A 44 18.57 -0.46 5.10
C VAL A 44 18.55 -1.97 5.00
N ASP A 45 19.69 -2.59 5.27
CA ASP A 45 19.86 -4.02 5.18
C ASP A 45 19.36 -4.73 6.45
N ASN A 46 19.14 -6.03 6.35
CA ASN A 46 18.76 -6.91 7.46
C ASN A 46 17.39 -6.57 8.09
N THR A 47 16.47 -6.01 7.33
CA THR A 47 15.12 -5.66 7.75
C THR A 47 14.18 -6.86 7.52
N ASN A 48 14.05 -7.78 8.48
CA ASN A 48 13.22 -8.97 8.36
C ASN A 48 13.48 -9.74 7.04
N GLY A 49 14.76 -9.92 6.67
CA GLY A 49 15.19 -10.58 5.43
C GLY A 49 15.14 -9.70 4.18
N LEU A 50 14.81 -8.43 4.31
CA LEU A 50 14.82 -7.45 3.21
C LEU A 50 16.08 -6.58 3.25
N ASN A 51 16.53 -6.16 2.07
CA ASN A 51 17.32 -4.96 1.89
C ASN A 51 16.32 -3.86 1.47
N MET A 52 15.86 -3.08 2.44
CA MET A 52 14.74 -2.16 2.26
C MET A 52 15.21 -0.81 1.77
N HIS A 53 14.68 -0.36 0.64
CA HIS A 53 14.87 0.99 0.15
C HIS A 53 13.95 1.94 0.94
N ILE A 54 14.51 3.08 1.39
CA ILE A 54 13.75 4.10 2.09
C ILE A 54 14.06 5.50 1.56
N LEU A 55 13.07 6.37 1.63
CA LEU A 55 13.24 7.82 1.56
C LEU A 55 13.20 8.40 2.97
N GLU A 56 14.07 9.36 3.25
CA GLU A 56 14.13 10.02 4.56
C GLU A 56 14.22 11.55 4.41
N ALA A 57 13.57 12.26 5.31
CA ALA A 57 13.69 13.71 5.46
C ALA A 57 13.77 14.08 6.95
N GLY A 58 14.44 15.18 7.28
CA GLY A 58 14.56 15.65 8.67
C GLY A 58 15.42 14.78 9.59
N PHE A 59 16.21 13.88 9.03
CA PHE A 59 17.17 13.06 9.80
C PHE A 59 18.25 13.93 10.46
N THR A 60 18.66 13.54 11.65
CA THR A 60 19.78 14.13 12.39
C THR A 60 20.75 13.01 12.78
N GLU A 61 22.03 13.34 13.01
CA GLU A 61 23.01 12.37 13.49
C GLU A 61 22.66 11.85 14.90
N ALA A 62 22.04 12.69 15.72
CA ALA A 62 21.60 12.33 17.06
C ALA A 62 20.36 11.44 17.08
N ASN A 63 19.63 11.31 15.95
CA ASN A 63 18.36 10.59 15.83
C ASN A 63 17.35 10.98 16.95
N ASP A 64 17.27 12.27 17.24
CA ASP A 64 16.56 12.86 18.36
C ASP A 64 15.17 13.42 18.00
N ARG A 65 14.81 13.41 16.71
CA ARG A 65 13.50 13.86 16.24
C ARG A 65 12.47 12.76 16.33
N PRO A 66 11.21 13.07 16.70
CA PRO A 66 10.12 12.11 16.66
C PRO A 66 9.95 11.54 15.25
N CYS A 67 9.80 10.21 15.16
CA CYS A 67 9.69 9.51 13.88
C CYS A 67 8.27 9.56 13.33
N ILE A 68 8.13 9.88 12.04
CA ILE A 68 6.91 9.68 11.24
C ILE A 68 7.18 8.58 10.21
N MET A 69 6.36 7.55 10.19
CA MET A 69 6.44 6.45 9.24
C MET A 69 5.34 6.58 8.18
N LEU A 70 5.71 6.62 6.89
CA LEU A 70 4.77 6.80 5.76
C LEU A 70 4.71 5.51 4.93
N LEU A 71 3.54 4.88 4.87
CA LEU A 71 3.32 3.59 4.22
C LEU A 71 2.43 3.77 2.99
N HIS A 72 2.99 3.55 1.80
CA HIS A 72 2.29 3.68 0.52
C HIS A 72 1.39 2.47 0.21
N GLY A 73 0.51 2.61 -0.78
CA GLY A 73 -0.36 1.54 -1.29
C GLY A 73 0.04 1.01 -2.65
N PHE A 74 -0.95 0.58 -3.44
CA PHE A 74 -0.76 0.00 -4.77
C PHE A 74 -1.42 0.90 -5.85
N PRO A 75 -0.75 1.15 -6.98
CA PRO A 75 0.62 0.82 -7.35
C PRO A 75 1.56 2.00 -7.06
N GLU A 76 1.72 2.32 -5.81
CA GLU A 76 2.56 3.41 -5.34
C GLU A 76 3.97 2.93 -4.96
N LEU A 77 4.80 3.87 -4.48
CA LEU A 77 6.17 3.71 -4.00
C LEU A 77 6.39 4.66 -2.82
N ALA A 78 7.51 4.54 -2.11
CA ALA A 78 7.96 5.57 -1.16
C ALA A 78 7.94 6.99 -1.78
N TYR A 79 8.18 7.06 -3.09
CA TYR A 79 8.17 8.30 -3.86
C TYR A 79 6.82 9.04 -3.86
N SER A 80 5.72 8.35 -3.62
CA SER A 80 4.38 8.96 -3.53
C SER A 80 4.24 9.98 -2.40
N TRP A 81 5.12 9.92 -1.40
CA TRP A 81 5.16 10.82 -0.27
C TRP A 81 6.00 12.10 -0.47
N ARG A 82 6.72 12.22 -1.61
CA ARG A 82 7.70 13.29 -1.90
C ARG A 82 7.19 14.69 -1.63
N LYS A 83 5.90 14.96 -1.86
CA LYS A 83 5.31 16.31 -1.76
C LYS A 83 5.03 16.74 -0.33
N ILE A 84 4.86 15.80 0.61
CA ILE A 84 4.53 16.11 2.00
C ILE A 84 5.68 15.84 2.98
N MET A 85 6.72 15.09 2.59
CA MET A 85 7.84 14.73 3.48
C MET A 85 8.58 15.95 4.03
N LEU A 86 8.94 16.92 3.17
CA LEU A 86 9.73 18.09 3.60
C LEU A 86 8.95 19.00 4.54
N PRO A 87 7.68 19.37 4.29
CA PRO A 87 6.88 20.13 5.26
C PRO A 87 6.76 19.45 6.62
N ILE A 88 6.57 18.13 6.66
CA ILE A 88 6.53 17.37 7.92
C ILE A 88 7.91 17.43 8.62
N ALA A 89 9.00 17.26 7.87
CA ALA A 89 10.35 17.35 8.41
C ALA A 89 10.68 18.74 8.94
N GLN A 90 10.20 19.79 8.27
CA GLN A 90 10.34 21.20 8.72
C GLN A 90 9.55 21.47 10.01
N ALA A 91 8.47 20.73 10.27
CA ALA A 91 7.76 20.78 11.53
C ALA A 91 8.50 20.08 12.71
N GLY A 92 9.71 19.54 12.47
CA GLY A 92 10.57 18.98 13.52
C GLY A 92 10.61 17.46 13.57
N PHE A 93 10.08 16.75 12.59
CA PHE A 93 10.01 15.29 12.57
C PHE A 93 11.12 14.64 11.74
N HIS A 94 11.48 13.41 12.08
CA HIS A 94 12.22 12.50 11.22
C HIS A 94 11.21 11.66 10.42
N VAL A 95 11.14 11.89 9.12
CA VAL A 95 10.15 11.26 8.21
C VAL A 95 10.80 10.14 7.43
N ILE A 96 10.22 8.96 7.49
CA ILE A 96 10.70 7.74 6.82
C ILE A 96 9.58 7.17 5.96
N ALA A 97 9.85 6.93 4.69
CA ALA A 97 8.96 6.27 3.75
C ALA A 97 9.68 5.07 3.10
N PRO A 98 9.37 3.82 3.47
CA PRO A 98 9.93 2.65 2.82
C PRO A 98 9.21 2.34 1.50
N ASP A 99 9.95 1.81 0.51
CA ASP A 99 9.35 0.92 -0.48
C ASP A 99 9.04 -0.39 0.25
N GLN A 100 7.77 -0.67 0.48
CA GLN A 100 7.35 -1.83 1.27
C GLN A 100 7.65 -3.15 0.54
N ARG A 101 7.56 -4.29 1.24
CA ARG A 101 7.77 -5.63 0.66
C ARG A 101 6.96 -5.83 -0.60
N GLY A 102 7.63 -6.17 -1.69
CA GLY A 102 7.01 -6.39 -3.00
C GLY A 102 7.03 -5.16 -3.91
N TYR A 103 7.60 -4.05 -3.49
CA TYR A 103 7.56 -2.78 -4.21
C TYR A 103 8.94 -2.16 -4.40
N GLY A 104 9.02 -1.32 -5.43
CA GLY A 104 10.11 -0.38 -5.66
C GLY A 104 11.49 -1.03 -5.73
N GLN A 105 12.43 -0.41 -5.04
CA GLN A 105 13.83 -0.86 -5.00
C GLN A 105 14.11 -1.83 -3.85
N THR A 106 13.14 -2.12 -2.98
CA THR A 106 13.29 -3.11 -1.89
C THR A 106 13.46 -4.52 -2.46
N THR A 107 14.46 -5.23 -1.97
CA THR A 107 14.79 -6.60 -2.40
C THR A 107 14.72 -7.59 -1.22
N GLY A 108 14.85 -8.90 -1.51
CA GLY A 108 14.77 -9.96 -0.50
C GLY A 108 13.39 -10.64 -0.42
N TRP A 109 12.52 -10.37 -1.38
CA TRP A 109 11.21 -11.00 -1.55
C TRP A 109 11.12 -11.73 -2.89
N SER A 110 10.11 -12.58 -3.08
CA SER A 110 9.91 -13.35 -4.30
C SER A 110 8.71 -12.87 -5.09
N SER A 111 8.88 -12.69 -6.40
CA SER A 111 7.82 -12.41 -7.38
C SER A 111 7.20 -13.68 -7.97
N ASP A 112 7.60 -14.88 -7.51
CA ASP A 112 7.01 -16.13 -7.98
C ASP A 112 5.54 -16.21 -7.58
N TYR A 113 4.66 -16.32 -8.58
CA TYR A 113 3.22 -16.50 -8.33
C TYR A 113 2.95 -17.75 -7.48
N ASN A 114 3.63 -18.86 -7.73
CA ASN A 114 3.48 -20.11 -6.98
C ASN A 114 4.27 -20.15 -5.67
N GLY A 115 4.99 -19.06 -5.35
CA GLY A 115 5.81 -18.95 -4.16
C GLY A 115 5.01 -18.83 -2.85
N ASN A 116 5.76 -18.82 -1.75
CA ASN A 116 5.18 -18.71 -0.41
C ASN A 116 4.58 -17.33 -0.17
N LEU A 117 3.28 -17.26 0.15
CA LEU A 117 2.57 -16.03 0.48
C LEU A 117 2.74 -15.57 1.94
N GLN A 118 3.23 -16.44 2.83
CA GLN A 118 3.35 -16.12 4.25
C GLN A 118 4.09 -14.81 4.55
N PRO A 119 5.17 -14.44 3.81
CA PRO A 119 5.87 -13.17 4.01
C PRO A 119 5.04 -11.92 3.67
N PHE A 120 3.93 -12.06 2.94
CA PHE A 120 3.10 -10.92 2.49
C PHE A 120 1.84 -10.70 3.33
N ARG A 121 1.66 -11.47 4.41
CA ARG A 121 0.54 -11.28 5.35
C ARG A 121 0.71 -10.00 6.15
N PHE A 122 -0.38 -9.36 6.56
CA PHE A 122 -0.32 -8.12 7.36
C PHE A 122 0.56 -8.23 8.60
N THR A 123 0.51 -9.35 9.32
CA THR A 123 1.38 -9.58 10.49
C THR A 123 2.86 -9.55 10.15
N ASN A 124 3.24 -10.06 8.98
CA ASN A 124 4.63 -10.01 8.53
C ASN A 124 5.01 -8.63 7.98
N LEU A 125 4.09 -7.92 7.32
CA LEU A 125 4.31 -6.53 6.89
C LEU A 125 4.53 -5.61 8.10
N VAL A 126 3.79 -5.80 9.18
CA VAL A 126 4.06 -5.13 10.47
C VAL A 126 5.46 -5.50 10.99
N THR A 127 5.86 -6.78 10.87
CA THR A 127 7.21 -7.22 11.26
C THR A 127 8.31 -6.57 10.42
N ASP A 128 8.07 -6.32 9.13
CA ASP A 128 8.99 -5.57 8.27
C ASP A 128 9.23 -4.15 8.80
N ILE A 129 8.16 -3.45 9.20
CA ILE A 129 8.29 -2.10 9.80
C ILE A 129 9.00 -2.15 11.15
N LEU A 130 8.68 -3.12 12.01
CA LEU A 130 9.37 -3.29 13.28
C LEU A 130 10.87 -3.62 13.09
N GLY A 131 11.20 -4.44 12.08
CA GLY A 131 12.57 -4.74 11.69
C GLY A 131 13.32 -3.48 11.23
N LEU A 132 12.68 -2.66 10.39
CA LEU A 132 13.23 -1.37 9.95
C LEU A 132 13.52 -0.45 11.14
N LEU A 133 12.57 -0.27 12.06
CA LEU A 133 12.72 0.52 13.26
C LEU A 133 13.88 0.00 14.12
N GLY A 134 13.99 -1.32 14.28
CA GLY A 134 15.05 -1.98 15.04
C GLY A 134 16.44 -1.69 14.48
N VAL A 135 16.63 -1.81 13.17
CA VAL A 135 17.91 -1.50 12.49
C VAL A 135 18.25 -0.01 12.59
N LEU A 136 17.24 0.86 12.51
CA LEU A 136 17.43 2.31 12.63
C LEU A 136 17.60 2.78 14.09
N GLY A 137 17.44 1.91 15.07
CA GLY A 137 17.51 2.26 16.49
C GLY A 137 16.34 3.12 16.99
N ILE A 138 15.22 3.13 16.25
CA ILE A 138 14.01 3.90 16.57
C ILE A 138 13.12 3.07 17.51
N LYS A 139 12.88 3.58 18.71
CA LYS A 139 12.10 2.86 19.75
C LYS A 139 10.60 3.11 19.65
N THR A 140 10.21 4.29 19.19
CA THR A 140 8.80 4.71 19.07
C THR A 140 8.59 5.50 17.79
N VAL A 141 7.39 5.37 17.22
CA VAL A 141 6.91 6.13 16.07
C VAL A 141 5.84 7.09 16.57
N HIS A 142 6.05 8.38 16.37
CA HIS A 142 5.10 9.41 16.76
C HIS A 142 3.76 9.25 16.02
N SER A 143 3.83 9.06 14.70
CA SER A 143 2.68 8.70 13.89
C SER A 143 3.05 7.74 12.78
N VAL A 144 2.23 6.71 12.56
CA VAL A 144 2.25 5.90 11.35
C VAL A 144 1.13 6.37 10.42
N ILE A 145 1.48 6.64 9.18
CA ILE A 145 0.56 7.20 8.18
C ILE A 145 0.51 6.22 7.01
N GLY A 146 -0.68 5.77 6.64
CA GLY A 146 -0.86 4.83 5.53
C GLY A 146 -1.83 5.35 4.49
N HIS A 147 -1.53 5.10 3.21
CA HIS A 147 -2.42 5.40 2.08
C HIS A 147 -2.77 4.13 1.32
N ASP A 148 -4.01 4.00 0.84
CA ASP A 148 -4.53 2.84 0.09
C ASP A 148 -4.21 1.53 0.84
N PHE A 149 -3.49 0.59 0.25
CA PHE A 149 -3.08 -0.66 0.93
C PHE A 149 -2.13 -0.43 2.11
N GLY A 150 -1.43 0.70 2.17
CA GLY A 150 -0.64 1.12 3.33
C GLY A 150 -1.50 1.51 4.54
N SER A 151 -2.78 1.89 4.33
CA SER A 151 -3.71 2.22 5.40
C SER A 151 -4.00 1.03 6.33
N PRO A 152 -4.41 -0.17 5.86
CA PRO A 152 -4.53 -1.32 6.72
C PRO A 152 -3.20 -1.76 7.36
N VAL A 153 -2.05 -1.61 6.69
CA VAL A 153 -0.75 -1.91 7.33
C VAL A 153 -0.49 -0.96 8.49
N ALA A 154 -0.71 0.36 8.32
CA ALA A 154 -0.59 1.35 9.39
C ALA A 154 -1.57 1.07 10.54
N SER A 155 -2.80 0.66 10.22
CA SER A 155 -3.81 0.28 11.20
C SER A 155 -3.36 -0.90 12.05
N TYR A 156 -2.83 -1.95 11.42
CA TYR A 156 -2.32 -3.11 12.16
C TYR A 156 -1.03 -2.80 12.91
N CYS A 157 -0.18 -1.89 12.44
CA CYS A 157 0.93 -1.38 13.24
C CYS A 157 0.44 -0.76 14.56
N ALA A 158 -0.53 0.14 14.49
CA ALA A 158 -1.10 0.80 15.65
C ALA A 158 -1.86 -0.17 16.57
N LEU A 159 -2.66 -1.08 16.00
CA LEU A 159 -3.46 -2.05 16.74
C LEU A 159 -2.60 -3.07 17.51
N ILE A 160 -1.56 -3.61 16.84
CA ILE A 160 -0.73 -4.71 17.36
C ILE A 160 0.35 -4.19 18.32
N ARG A 161 0.90 -2.98 18.04
CA ARG A 161 2.01 -2.40 18.81
C ARG A 161 1.71 -0.96 19.24
N PRO A 162 0.67 -0.76 20.09
CA PRO A 162 0.35 0.57 20.66
C PRO A 162 1.49 1.12 21.55
N ASP A 163 2.36 0.25 22.03
CA ASP A 163 3.58 0.62 22.76
C ASP A 163 4.61 1.32 21.87
N ILE A 164 4.62 1.06 20.56
CA ILE A 164 5.54 1.67 19.59
C ILE A 164 4.87 2.81 18.81
N PHE A 165 3.70 2.58 18.22
CA PHE A 165 2.99 3.54 17.38
C PHE A 165 2.04 4.39 18.21
N LYS A 166 2.34 5.69 18.35
CA LYS A 166 1.65 6.57 19.29
C LYS A 166 0.40 7.23 18.73
N SER A 167 0.34 7.41 17.41
CA SER A 167 -0.83 7.87 16.68
C SER A 167 -0.88 7.25 15.28
N VAL A 168 -2.02 7.36 14.59
CA VAL A 168 -2.20 6.84 13.24
C VAL A 168 -3.01 7.80 12.37
N ALA A 169 -2.55 7.99 11.14
CA ALA A 169 -3.35 8.66 10.12
C ALA A 169 -3.58 7.72 8.94
N LEU A 170 -4.83 7.57 8.54
CA LEU A 170 -5.27 6.67 7.47
C LEU A 170 -5.75 7.50 6.29
N MET A 171 -5.37 7.11 5.08
CA MET A 171 -5.76 7.83 3.87
C MET A 171 -6.42 6.89 2.87
N SER A 172 -7.52 7.34 2.29
CA SER A 172 -8.27 6.70 1.19
C SER A 172 -8.93 5.35 1.50
N ALA A 173 -8.36 4.54 2.41
CA ALA A 173 -8.91 3.24 2.79
C ALA A 173 -9.28 3.22 4.28
N PRO A 174 -10.58 3.24 4.63
CA PRO A 174 -11.03 3.14 6.02
C PRO A 174 -10.66 1.79 6.65
N PHE A 175 -10.40 1.78 7.94
CA PHE A 175 -10.13 0.58 8.72
C PHE A 175 -11.32 0.23 9.62
N ALA A 176 -12.14 -0.72 9.21
CA ALA A 176 -13.32 -1.14 9.96
C ALA A 176 -13.02 -2.00 11.22
N GLY A 177 -11.74 -2.17 11.55
CA GLY A 177 -11.30 -3.01 12.68
C GLY A 177 -10.96 -4.44 12.26
N SER A 178 -10.48 -5.23 13.21
CA SER A 178 -10.28 -6.67 13.01
C SER A 178 -11.62 -7.40 12.99
N ALA A 179 -11.72 -8.43 12.15
CA ALA A 179 -12.93 -9.23 12.06
C ALA A 179 -13.36 -9.76 13.44
N SER A 180 -14.62 -9.57 13.78
CA SER A 180 -15.17 -10.08 15.02
C SER A 180 -15.26 -11.61 14.98
N VAL A 181 -14.64 -12.29 15.93
CA VAL A 181 -14.81 -13.71 16.18
C VAL A 181 -15.68 -13.85 17.42
N LEU A 182 -16.89 -14.36 17.26
CA LEU A 182 -17.70 -14.74 18.41
C LEU A 182 -17.09 -16.01 19.03
N PHE A 183 -16.50 -15.89 20.20
CA PHE A 183 -16.04 -17.04 20.97
C PHE A 183 -17.22 -17.95 21.27
N GLY A 184 -17.16 -19.23 20.84
CA GLY A 184 -18.22 -20.21 21.05
C GLY A 184 -19.27 -20.31 19.94
N SER A 185 -19.23 -19.49 18.91
CA SER A 185 -19.98 -19.75 17.69
C SER A 185 -19.13 -20.57 16.72
N ASN A 186 -19.65 -21.70 16.25
CA ASN A 186 -19.15 -22.32 15.03
C ASN A 186 -19.36 -21.26 13.95
N GLY A 187 -18.25 -20.66 13.46
CA GLY A 187 -18.29 -19.51 12.58
C GLY A 187 -19.32 -19.75 11.47
N SER A 188 -20.38 -18.97 11.48
CA SER A 188 -21.33 -18.93 10.40
C SER A 188 -20.54 -18.38 9.20
N GLN A 189 -20.19 -19.24 8.26
CA GLN A 189 -19.82 -18.79 6.95
C GLN A 189 -20.99 -17.95 6.45
N ALA A 190 -20.70 -16.80 5.87
CA ALA A 190 -21.71 -15.98 5.23
C ALA A 190 -22.48 -16.90 4.24
N THR A 191 -23.75 -17.17 4.54
CA THR A 191 -24.59 -18.09 3.75
C THR A 191 -25.24 -17.39 2.57
N GLY A 192 -24.71 -16.24 2.14
CA GLY A 192 -25.14 -15.53 0.95
C GLY A 192 -24.47 -16.07 -0.33
N PRO A 193 -25.09 -15.86 -1.48
CA PRO A 193 -24.46 -16.19 -2.76
C PRO A 193 -23.14 -15.44 -2.92
N ASP A 194 -22.16 -16.08 -3.59
CA ASP A 194 -20.86 -15.49 -3.84
C ASP A 194 -21.02 -14.22 -4.69
N ILE A 195 -20.44 -13.11 -4.22
CA ILE A 195 -20.48 -11.83 -4.94
C ILE A 195 -19.88 -11.94 -6.36
N HIS A 196 -18.93 -12.85 -6.58
CA HIS A 196 -18.31 -13.05 -7.89
C HIS A 196 -19.23 -13.73 -8.87
N GLU A 197 -20.01 -14.71 -8.41
CA GLU A 197 -21.04 -15.36 -9.21
C GLU A 197 -22.13 -14.34 -9.57
N GLN A 198 -22.55 -13.53 -8.61
CA GLN A 198 -23.54 -12.47 -8.85
C GLN A 198 -23.03 -11.42 -9.86
N LEU A 199 -21.79 -10.94 -9.72
CA LEU A 199 -21.18 -9.99 -10.66
C LEU A 199 -21.09 -10.56 -12.07
N THR A 200 -20.73 -11.83 -12.20
CA THR A 200 -20.66 -12.51 -13.51
C THR A 200 -22.05 -12.70 -14.14
N ALA A 201 -23.10 -12.83 -13.34
CA ALA A 201 -24.47 -13.01 -13.79
C ALA A 201 -25.19 -11.71 -14.17
N LEU A 202 -24.58 -10.54 -13.96
CA LEU A 202 -25.15 -9.26 -14.37
C LEU A 202 -25.36 -9.20 -15.89
N PRO A 203 -26.33 -8.41 -16.40
CA PRO A 203 -26.52 -8.19 -17.84
C PRO A 203 -25.27 -7.70 -18.57
N ARG A 204 -24.42 -6.92 -17.89
CA ARG A 204 -23.03 -6.61 -18.23
C ARG A 204 -22.16 -7.37 -17.25
N PRO A 205 -21.57 -8.53 -17.60
CA PRO A 205 -20.79 -9.35 -16.69
C PRO A 205 -19.58 -8.59 -16.15
N ARG A 206 -19.38 -8.67 -14.83
CA ARG A 206 -18.35 -7.92 -14.12
C ARG A 206 -17.48 -8.81 -13.25
N LYS A 207 -16.32 -8.32 -12.84
CA LYS A 207 -15.42 -8.95 -11.87
C LYS A 207 -14.78 -7.90 -10.96
N HIS A 208 -14.53 -8.28 -9.72
CA HIS A 208 -13.90 -7.39 -8.74
C HIS A 208 -12.38 -7.35 -8.94
N TYR A 209 -11.76 -6.16 -8.98
CA TYR A 209 -10.35 -5.97 -9.28
C TYR A 209 -9.40 -6.73 -8.33
N GLN A 210 -9.70 -6.84 -7.03
CA GLN A 210 -8.84 -7.55 -6.06
C GLN A 210 -8.71 -9.03 -6.39
N TRP A 211 -9.78 -9.66 -6.88
CA TRP A 211 -9.75 -11.06 -7.34
C TRP A 211 -9.02 -11.19 -8.67
N TYR A 212 -9.19 -10.22 -9.56
CA TYR A 212 -8.41 -10.20 -10.78
C TYR A 212 -6.91 -10.07 -10.49
N TYR A 213 -6.49 -9.17 -9.59
CA TYR A 213 -5.09 -9.04 -9.17
C TYR A 213 -4.54 -10.28 -8.44
N SER A 214 -5.43 -11.16 -8.00
CA SER A 214 -5.05 -12.44 -7.38
C SER A 214 -4.87 -13.57 -8.38
N THR A 215 -5.14 -13.35 -9.66
CA THR A 215 -4.91 -14.33 -10.73
C THR A 215 -3.44 -14.33 -11.20
N SER A 216 -3.04 -15.43 -11.86
CA SER A 216 -1.68 -15.55 -12.42
C SER A 216 -1.46 -14.68 -13.65
N GLU A 217 -2.51 -14.27 -14.33
CA GLU A 217 -2.46 -13.49 -15.59
C GLU A 217 -2.29 -11.99 -15.36
N ALA A 218 -2.73 -11.48 -14.21
CA ALA A 218 -2.81 -10.03 -13.98
C ALA A 218 -1.46 -9.31 -14.11
N ASN A 219 -0.39 -9.92 -13.60
CA ASN A 219 0.94 -9.33 -13.71
C ASN A 219 1.43 -9.23 -15.17
N ASP A 220 1.21 -10.28 -15.95
CA ASP A 220 1.61 -10.29 -17.37
C ASP A 220 0.79 -9.30 -18.18
N ASN A 221 -0.53 -9.26 -17.96
CA ASN A 221 -1.45 -8.30 -18.60
C ASN A 221 -1.01 -6.84 -18.36
N MET A 222 -0.62 -6.49 -17.14
CA MET A 222 -0.25 -5.10 -16.83
C MET A 222 1.19 -4.76 -17.22
N LYS A 223 2.14 -5.70 -17.04
CA LYS A 223 3.56 -5.48 -17.32
C LYS A 223 3.86 -5.48 -18.82
N ASN A 224 3.21 -6.37 -19.57
CA ASN A 224 3.42 -6.56 -21.00
C ASN A 224 2.27 -5.98 -21.85
N CYS A 225 1.56 -4.99 -21.30
CA CYS A 225 0.44 -4.36 -21.98
C CYS A 225 0.85 -3.66 -23.29
N PRO A 226 -0.01 -3.64 -24.30
CA PRO A 226 0.33 -3.08 -25.64
C PRO A 226 0.73 -1.60 -25.61
N GLN A 227 0.13 -0.81 -24.70
CA GLN A 227 0.44 0.61 -24.52
C GLN A 227 1.75 0.90 -23.80
N GLY A 228 2.39 -0.15 -23.23
CA GLY A 228 3.56 -0.02 -22.37
C GLY A 228 3.21 0.44 -20.95
N VAL A 229 4.11 0.13 -20.00
CA VAL A 229 3.86 0.39 -18.57
C VAL A 229 3.71 1.88 -18.27
N HIS A 230 4.42 2.76 -18.98
CA HIS A 230 4.31 4.21 -18.80
C HIS A 230 2.88 4.70 -19.05
N ASP A 231 2.33 4.41 -20.21
CA ASP A 231 0.99 4.86 -20.60
C ASP A 231 -0.10 4.13 -19.79
N PHE A 232 0.13 2.86 -19.46
CA PHE A 232 -0.72 2.15 -18.51
C PHE A 232 -0.81 2.89 -17.16
N MET A 233 0.34 3.30 -16.59
CA MET A 233 0.36 4.04 -15.32
C MET A 233 -0.28 5.42 -15.46
N ARG A 234 -0.09 6.13 -16.59
CA ARG A 234 -0.75 7.40 -16.87
C ARG A 234 -2.27 7.24 -16.81
N ALA A 235 -2.82 6.29 -17.53
CA ALA A 235 -4.26 6.01 -17.56
C ALA A 235 -4.79 5.56 -16.20
N TYR A 236 -4.06 4.69 -15.51
CA TYR A 236 -4.45 4.18 -14.19
C TYR A 236 -4.51 5.29 -13.12
N TYR A 237 -3.49 6.15 -13.07
CA TYR A 237 -3.46 7.29 -12.15
C TYR A 237 -4.56 8.29 -12.46
N HIS A 238 -4.75 8.64 -13.75
CA HIS A 238 -5.83 9.54 -14.19
C HIS A 238 -7.21 9.00 -13.82
N HIS A 239 -7.51 7.76 -14.16
CA HIS A 239 -8.82 7.13 -13.95
C HIS A 239 -9.27 7.15 -12.47
N LYS A 240 -8.32 7.10 -11.53
CA LYS A 240 -8.60 7.15 -10.09
C LYS A 240 -8.45 8.56 -9.47
N SER A 241 -8.00 9.55 -10.22
CA SER A 241 -7.80 10.93 -9.75
C SER A 241 -9.08 11.77 -9.79
N ALA A 242 -9.01 12.98 -9.26
CA ALA A 242 -10.09 13.96 -9.40
C ALA A 242 -10.20 14.54 -10.82
N ASP A 243 -9.15 14.39 -11.65
CA ASP A 243 -9.13 14.88 -13.02
C ASP A 243 -10.08 14.07 -13.93
N TRP A 244 -10.33 12.80 -13.59
CA TRP A 244 -11.32 12.01 -14.31
C TRP A 244 -12.75 12.39 -13.88
N ALA A 245 -13.51 12.92 -14.82
CA ALA A 245 -14.86 13.46 -14.55
C ALA A 245 -15.87 12.41 -14.06
N GLY A 246 -15.61 11.11 -14.32
CA GLY A 246 -16.47 10.01 -13.87
C GLY A 246 -16.38 9.68 -12.39
N ASN A 247 -15.41 10.24 -11.64
CA ASN A 247 -15.28 10.03 -10.20
C ASN A 247 -16.32 10.86 -9.42
N THR A 248 -17.49 10.26 -9.21
CA THR A 248 -18.61 10.81 -8.44
C THR A 248 -19.00 9.84 -7.32
N PRO A 249 -18.13 9.63 -6.31
CA PRO A 249 -18.34 8.62 -5.30
C PRO A 249 -19.54 8.92 -4.41
N ALA A 250 -20.28 7.87 -4.06
CA ALA A 250 -21.39 7.90 -3.13
C ALA A 250 -21.42 6.61 -2.30
N PRO A 251 -21.97 6.64 -1.08
CA PRO A 251 -22.16 5.43 -0.28
C PRO A 251 -22.97 4.39 -1.06
N LEU A 252 -22.47 3.15 -1.14
CA LEU A 252 -23.19 2.05 -1.76
C LEU A 252 -24.35 1.61 -0.88
N SER A 253 -25.46 1.20 -1.50
CA SER A 253 -26.66 0.75 -0.81
C SER A 253 -26.47 -0.60 -0.07
N GLY A 254 -25.44 -1.37 -0.40
CA GLY A 254 -25.14 -2.64 0.22
C GLY A 254 -24.07 -3.43 -0.53
N TRP A 255 -23.74 -4.61 -0.03
CA TRP A 255 -22.80 -5.53 -0.66
C TRP A 255 -23.55 -6.51 -1.58
N THR A 256 -24.10 -6.00 -2.67
CA THR A 256 -24.75 -6.77 -3.76
C THR A 256 -24.09 -6.45 -5.09
N ALA A 257 -24.22 -7.34 -6.09
CA ALA A 257 -23.59 -7.14 -7.39
C ALA A 257 -24.04 -5.84 -8.07
N GLU A 258 -25.32 -5.52 -7.96
CA GLU A 258 -25.92 -4.29 -8.52
C GLU A 258 -25.32 -3.05 -7.85
N ALA A 259 -25.25 -3.04 -6.52
CA ALA A 259 -24.73 -1.90 -5.78
C ALA A 259 -23.22 -1.69 -6.03
N VAL A 260 -22.41 -2.76 -5.94
CA VAL A 260 -20.96 -2.61 -6.15
C VAL A 260 -20.62 -2.32 -7.62
N ALA A 261 -21.48 -2.70 -8.58
CA ALA A 261 -21.32 -2.37 -10.00
C ALA A 261 -21.55 -0.88 -10.33
N GLU A 262 -22.02 -0.07 -9.37
CA GLU A 262 -22.05 1.39 -9.48
C GLU A 262 -20.63 2.00 -9.43
N MET A 263 -19.66 1.28 -8.83
CA MET A 263 -18.28 1.72 -8.82
C MET A 263 -17.65 1.71 -10.21
N PRO A 264 -16.67 2.61 -10.47
CA PRO A 264 -15.94 2.64 -11.74
C PRO A 264 -15.30 1.29 -12.10
N THR A 265 -15.00 1.15 -13.38
CA THR A 265 -14.41 -0.08 -13.94
C THR A 265 -13.04 -0.42 -13.36
N TYR A 266 -12.29 0.52 -12.83
CA TYR A 266 -11.04 0.23 -12.12
C TYR A 266 -11.24 -0.51 -10.77
N TYR A 267 -12.46 -0.58 -10.24
CA TYR A 267 -12.83 -1.42 -9.08
C TYR A 267 -13.66 -2.63 -9.51
N ILE A 268 -14.70 -2.41 -10.32
CA ILE A 268 -15.57 -3.47 -10.80
C ILE A 268 -15.42 -3.56 -12.32
N MET A 269 -14.46 -4.35 -12.74
CA MET A 269 -14.00 -4.49 -14.12
C MET A 269 -15.03 -5.23 -14.98
N ASP A 270 -15.03 -5.00 -16.27
CA ASP A 270 -15.70 -5.90 -17.22
C ASP A 270 -15.07 -7.29 -17.16
N ALA A 271 -15.90 -8.33 -17.23
CA ALA A 271 -15.44 -9.71 -17.01
C ALA A 271 -14.43 -10.20 -18.06
N ASP A 272 -14.53 -9.69 -19.30
CA ASP A 272 -13.71 -10.05 -20.45
C ASP A 272 -12.44 -9.21 -20.61
N GLN A 273 -12.22 -8.18 -19.76
CA GLN A 273 -11.07 -7.28 -19.85
C GLN A 273 -10.07 -7.52 -18.72
N GLY A 274 -8.78 -7.32 -18.99
CA GLY A 274 -7.76 -7.11 -17.99
C GLY A 274 -7.72 -5.64 -17.53
N MET A 275 -6.86 -5.32 -16.55
CA MET A 275 -6.73 -3.95 -16.07
C MET A 275 -6.10 -3.03 -17.13
N SER A 276 -5.20 -3.55 -17.97
CA SER A 276 -4.58 -2.75 -19.04
C SER A 276 -5.61 -2.26 -20.07
N GLU A 277 -6.54 -3.13 -20.45
CA GLU A 277 -7.63 -2.78 -21.37
C GLU A 277 -8.64 -1.84 -20.69
N THR A 278 -8.94 -2.09 -19.42
CA THR A 278 -9.87 -1.27 -18.62
C THR A 278 -9.43 0.18 -18.54
N VAL A 279 -8.17 0.44 -18.17
CA VAL A 279 -7.69 1.82 -18.00
C VAL A 279 -7.34 2.50 -19.32
N ALA A 280 -6.99 1.74 -20.36
CA ALA A 280 -6.70 2.30 -21.68
C ALA A 280 -7.90 3.07 -22.27
N GLN A 281 -9.13 2.70 -21.91
CA GLN A 281 -10.34 3.39 -22.34
C GLN A 281 -10.47 4.79 -21.72
N GLU A 282 -9.82 5.01 -20.59
CA GLU A 282 -9.86 6.25 -19.81
C GLU A 282 -8.50 6.98 -19.87
N MET A 283 -7.73 6.76 -20.93
CA MET A 283 -6.47 7.47 -21.16
C MET A 283 -6.75 8.96 -21.33
N PRO A 284 -6.13 9.84 -20.52
CA PRO A 284 -6.32 11.28 -20.66
C PRO A 284 -5.82 11.76 -22.01
N SER A 285 -6.43 12.82 -22.53
CA SER A 285 -5.98 13.52 -23.74
C SER A 285 -4.63 14.18 -23.51
N SER A 286 -3.93 14.52 -24.59
CA SER A 286 -2.65 15.26 -24.51
C SER A 286 -2.80 16.62 -23.82
N GLU A 287 -3.98 17.25 -23.90
CA GLU A 287 -4.28 18.51 -23.23
C GLU A 287 -4.44 18.30 -21.70
N GLU A 288 -5.18 17.27 -21.28
CA GLU A 288 -5.31 16.90 -19.87
C GLU A 288 -3.97 16.51 -19.26
N ILE A 289 -3.13 15.76 -19.99
CA ILE A 289 -1.77 15.42 -19.54
C ILE A 289 -0.93 16.69 -19.33
N ALA A 290 -0.99 17.64 -20.26
CA ALA A 290 -0.25 18.89 -20.16
C ALA A 290 -0.70 19.79 -19.00
N LEU A 291 -1.95 19.67 -18.57
CA LEU A 291 -2.54 20.41 -17.43
C LEU A 291 -2.35 19.68 -16.09
N CYS A 292 -1.92 18.43 -16.09
CA CYS A 292 -1.75 17.64 -14.88
C CYS A 292 -0.48 18.05 -14.11
N GLU A 293 -0.63 18.96 -13.12
CA GLU A 293 0.50 19.47 -12.32
C GLU A 293 0.90 18.53 -11.18
N TRP A 294 -0.02 17.66 -10.74
CA TRP A 294 0.24 16.78 -9.58
C TRP A 294 1.03 15.52 -9.93
N LEU A 295 1.07 15.12 -11.21
CA LEU A 295 1.85 14.00 -11.73
C LEU A 295 2.46 14.35 -13.09
N THR A 296 3.60 15.05 -13.06
CA THR A 296 4.35 15.40 -14.27
C THR A 296 4.91 14.18 -14.98
N GLU A 297 5.35 14.32 -16.24
CA GLU A 297 5.97 13.22 -16.99
C GLU A 297 7.22 12.67 -16.29
N ASP A 298 8.06 13.54 -15.71
CA ASP A 298 9.25 13.11 -14.97
C ASP A 298 8.87 12.32 -13.71
N GLU A 299 7.83 12.73 -13.02
CA GLU A 299 7.31 12.01 -11.84
C GLU A 299 6.67 10.67 -12.24
N LEU A 300 5.92 10.63 -13.33
CA LEU A 300 5.32 9.39 -13.83
C LEU A 300 6.39 8.39 -14.29
N ASN A 301 7.47 8.87 -14.90
CA ASN A 301 8.60 8.03 -15.31
C ASN A 301 9.23 7.26 -14.14
N VAL A 302 9.17 7.77 -12.90
CA VAL A 302 9.63 7.03 -11.72
C VAL A 302 8.82 5.75 -11.55
N TYR A 303 7.49 5.85 -11.61
CA TYR A 303 6.60 4.69 -11.50
C TYR A 303 6.70 3.77 -12.70
N GLY A 304 6.61 4.33 -13.91
CA GLY A 304 6.70 3.59 -15.16
C GLY A 304 7.96 2.75 -15.26
N ASN A 305 9.12 3.35 -15.03
CA ASN A 305 10.41 2.66 -15.07
C ASN A 305 10.54 1.60 -13.96
N THR A 306 10.07 1.91 -12.76
CA THR A 306 10.10 0.96 -11.65
C THR A 306 9.27 -0.27 -11.96
N TYR A 307 8.00 -0.09 -12.34
CA TYR A 307 7.10 -1.20 -12.63
C TYR A 307 7.42 -1.95 -13.93
N ALA A 308 7.98 -1.29 -14.93
CA ALA A 308 8.53 -1.97 -16.12
C ALA A 308 9.64 -2.96 -15.73
N HIS A 309 10.45 -2.62 -14.73
CA HIS A 309 11.50 -3.49 -14.22
C HIS A 309 10.94 -4.59 -13.29
N THR A 310 10.22 -4.21 -12.22
CA THR A 310 9.79 -5.13 -11.16
C THR A 310 8.56 -5.95 -11.54
N GLY A 311 7.71 -5.44 -12.42
CA GLY A 311 6.33 -5.91 -12.57
C GLY A 311 5.48 -5.54 -11.36
N PHE A 312 4.27 -6.07 -11.32
CA PHE A 312 3.24 -5.78 -10.32
C PHE A 312 3.05 -6.93 -9.32
N GLN A 313 3.69 -8.08 -9.56
CA GLN A 313 3.46 -9.31 -8.80
C GLN A 313 3.71 -9.15 -7.30
N GLY A 314 4.70 -8.34 -6.90
CA GLY A 314 4.99 -8.09 -5.49
C GLY A 314 3.80 -7.47 -4.75
N GLY A 315 3.16 -6.46 -5.33
CA GLY A 315 1.92 -5.89 -4.82
C GLY A 315 0.74 -6.86 -4.87
N PHE A 316 0.66 -7.68 -5.93
CA PHE A 316 -0.41 -8.68 -6.07
C PHE A 316 -0.35 -9.78 -5.00
N GLN A 317 0.81 -10.09 -4.45
CA GLN A 317 0.89 -11.02 -3.32
C GLN A 317 0.09 -10.54 -2.10
N TRP A 318 -0.03 -9.23 -1.89
CA TRP A 318 -0.85 -8.67 -0.82
C TRP A 318 -2.35 -8.91 -1.08
N TYR A 319 -2.82 -8.67 -2.31
CA TYR A 319 -4.21 -8.97 -2.69
C TYR A 319 -4.51 -10.46 -2.55
N ARG A 320 -3.59 -11.33 -2.94
CA ARG A 320 -3.70 -12.79 -2.78
C ARG A 320 -3.81 -13.20 -1.31
N CYS A 321 -3.08 -12.55 -0.40
CA CYS A 321 -3.23 -12.78 1.04
C CYS A 321 -4.61 -12.36 1.57
N VAL A 322 -5.22 -11.34 0.98
CA VAL A 322 -6.58 -10.90 1.34
C VAL A 322 -7.62 -11.86 0.78
N THR A 323 -7.60 -12.11 -0.54
CA THR A 323 -8.64 -12.90 -1.23
C THR A 323 -8.62 -14.38 -0.87
N SER A 324 -7.45 -14.94 -0.53
CA SER A 324 -7.33 -16.34 -0.04
C SER A 324 -7.73 -16.53 1.42
N GLY A 325 -8.03 -15.44 2.14
CA GLY A 325 -8.33 -15.51 3.59
C GLY A 325 -7.11 -15.79 4.46
N LEU A 326 -5.89 -15.78 3.92
CA LEU A 326 -4.66 -16.10 4.65
C LEU A 326 -4.42 -15.13 5.82
N ASN A 327 -4.73 -13.84 5.62
CA ASN A 327 -4.67 -12.84 6.69
C ASN A 327 -5.66 -13.13 7.83
N THR A 328 -6.84 -13.67 7.54
CA THR A 328 -7.91 -13.87 8.52
C THR A 328 -7.47 -14.80 9.65
N GLN A 329 -6.64 -15.78 9.38
CA GLN A 329 -6.18 -16.74 10.39
C GLN A 329 -5.38 -16.05 11.51
N ASP A 330 -4.42 -15.20 11.11
CA ASP A 330 -3.60 -14.48 12.09
C ASP A 330 -4.39 -13.38 12.80
N LEU A 331 -5.21 -12.65 12.02
CA LEU A 331 -5.94 -11.48 12.51
C LEU A 331 -7.05 -11.80 13.50
N LYS A 332 -7.49 -13.08 13.59
CA LYS A 332 -8.40 -13.56 14.62
C LYS A 332 -7.87 -13.31 16.04
N LEU A 333 -6.56 -13.30 16.25
CA LEU A 333 -5.95 -12.99 17.55
C LEU A 333 -6.29 -11.57 18.02
N PHE A 334 -6.57 -10.68 17.12
CA PHE A 334 -6.86 -9.26 17.39
C PHE A 334 -8.35 -8.94 17.31
N SER A 335 -9.21 -9.97 17.29
CA SER A 335 -10.66 -9.80 17.24
C SER A 335 -11.17 -8.96 18.41
N GLY A 336 -11.97 -7.94 18.08
CA GLY A 336 -12.55 -7.04 19.07
C GLY A 336 -11.58 -5.98 19.63
N LEU A 337 -10.30 -5.99 19.25
CA LEU A 337 -9.39 -4.91 19.60
C LEU A 337 -9.68 -3.66 18.76
N THR A 338 -9.46 -2.50 19.37
CA THR A 338 -9.65 -1.18 18.80
C THR A 338 -8.35 -0.38 18.82
N ILE A 339 -8.21 0.56 17.90
CA ILE A 339 -7.14 1.54 17.91
C ILE A 339 -7.55 2.66 18.87
N ASN A 340 -6.87 2.73 20.02
CA ASN A 340 -7.17 3.71 21.07
C ASN A 340 -6.27 4.95 21.02
N GLN A 341 -5.23 4.91 20.20
CA GLN A 341 -4.36 6.06 19.96
C GLN A 341 -5.11 7.15 19.17
N PRO A 342 -4.66 8.42 19.26
CA PRO A 342 -5.16 9.47 18.38
C PRO A 342 -5.12 9.02 16.92
N SER A 343 -6.26 9.15 16.25
CA SER A 343 -6.47 8.68 14.89
C SER A 343 -7.01 9.80 14.01
N LEU A 344 -6.54 9.86 12.76
CA LEU A 344 -6.98 10.80 11.75
C LEU A 344 -7.35 10.05 10.47
N PHE A 345 -8.39 10.51 9.76
CA PHE A 345 -8.69 10.01 8.42
C PHE A 345 -8.72 11.16 7.42
N ILE A 346 -8.07 10.97 6.28
CA ILE A 346 -8.04 11.94 5.16
C ILE A 346 -8.26 11.17 3.85
N ALA A 347 -9.17 11.64 3.00
CA ALA A 347 -9.38 11.09 1.67
C ALA A 347 -9.79 12.20 0.69
N GLY A 348 -9.70 11.96 -0.60
CA GLY A 348 -10.25 12.85 -1.61
C GLY A 348 -11.79 12.77 -1.63
N ASN A 349 -12.45 13.88 -1.90
CA ASN A 349 -13.91 13.89 -2.06
C ASN A 349 -14.37 13.22 -3.38
N LYS A 350 -13.42 12.90 -4.27
CA LYS A 350 -13.61 12.17 -5.52
C LYS A 350 -13.09 10.73 -5.46
N ASP A 351 -12.75 10.23 -4.26
CA ASP A 351 -12.19 8.90 -4.05
C ASP A 351 -13.27 7.86 -3.73
N TRP A 352 -13.50 6.92 -4.64
CA TRP A 352 -14.36 5.76 -4.39
C TRP A 352 -13.78 4.79 -3.35
N GLY A 353 -12.48 4.91 -3.03
CA GLY A 353 -11.79 4.09 -2.03
C GLY A 353 -12.49 4.07 -0.68
N ILE A 354 -13.11 5.19 -0.30
CA ILE A 354 -13.83 5.35 0.97
C ILE A 354 -15.14 4.58 1.04
N TYR A 355 -15.72 4.21 -0.12
CA TYR A 355 -17.02 3.54 -0.22
C TYR A 355 -16.95 2.12 -0.80
N GLN A 356 -15.74 1.59 -1.06
CA GLN A 356 -15.57 0.24 -1.62
C GLN A 356 -16.29 -0.84 -0.80
N LYS A 357 -16.38 -0.65 0.51
CA LYS A 357 -17.09 -1.55 1.43
C LYS A 357 -18.10 -0.76 2.22
N PRO A 358 -19.39 -1.04 2.02
CA PRO A 358 -20.46 -0.36 2.74
C PRO A 358 -20.29 -0.43 4.27
N GLY A 359 -20.33 0.71 4.92
CA GLY A 359 -20.25 0.81 6.38
C GLY A 359 -18.83 0.85 6.97
N ASP A 360 -17.77 0.60 6.19
CA ASP A 360 -16.39 0.59 6.73
C ASP A 360 -15.96 1.97 7.27
N LEU A 361 -16.36 3.05 6.60
CA LEU A 361 -16.04 4.41 7.05
C LEU A 361 -16.70 4.73 8.39
N GLU A 362 -17.98 4.44 8.53
CA GLU A 362 -18.75 4.62 9.78
C GLU A 362 -18.23 3.71 10.88
N GLN A 363 -17.88 2.47 10.55
CA GLN A 363 -17.32 1.51 11.50
C GLN A 363 -15.95 1.99 12.02
N MET A 364 -15.11 2.55 11.15
CA MET A 364 -13.84 3.15 11.57
C MET A 364 -14.07 4.29 12.55
N GLN A 365 -14.96 5.24 12.22
CA GLN A 365 -15.18 6.43 13.02
C GLN A 365 -15.86 6.14 14.37
N ASN A 366 -16.78 5.17 14.40
CA ASN A 366 -17.65 4.97 15.56
C ASN A 366 -17.16 3.84 16.46
N HIS A 367 -16.31 2.92 15.95
CA HIS A 367 -15.94 1.71 16.69
C HIS A 367 -14.46 1.36 16.61
N ALA A 368 -13.87 1.26 15.40
CA ALA A 368 -12.52 0.73 15.25
C ALA A 368 -11.42 1.67 15.76
N CYS A 369 -11.64 3.00 15.63
CA CYS A 369 -10.73 4.04 16.12
C CYS A 369 -11.44 4.85 17.23
N THR A 370 -11.20 4.50 18.49
CA THR A 370 -11.94 5.08 19.64
C THR A 370 -11.53 6.51 19.99
N ASN A 371 -10.43 7.00 19.42
CA ASN A 371 -9.91 8.37 19.63
C ASN A 371 -9.72 9.10 18.30
N MET A 372 -10.77 9.09 17.46
CA MET A 372 -10.79 9.79 16.18
C MET A 372 -10.75 11.31 16.39
N ARG A 373 -9.72 11.97 15.85
CA ARG A 373 -9.50 13.42 15.95
C ARG A 373 -10.06 14.20 14.77
N GLY A 374 -10.33 13.51 13.66
CA GLY A 374 -10.92 14.10 12.46
C GLY A 374 -11.11 13.09 11.34
N CYS A 375 -12.09 13.41 10.50
CA CYS A 375 -12.33 12.70 9.24
C CYS A 375 -12.57 13.76 8.17
N HIS A 376 -11.62 13.88 7.23
CA HIS A 376 -11.59 15.00 6.28
C HIS A 376 -11.64 14.50 4.85
N LEU A 377 -12.61 15.00 4.09
CA LEU A 377 -12.68 14.81 2.65
C LEU A 377 -12.12 16.06 1.96
N VAL A 378 -11.03 15.87 1.25
CA VAL A 378 -10.29 16.95 0.57
C VAL A 378 -10.93 17.22 -0.78
N GLU A 379 -11.39 18.46 -0.97
CA GLU A 379 -11.99 18.89 -2.23
C GLU A 379 -10.95 18.93 -3.34
N GLY A 380 -11.34 18.50 -4.54
CA GLY A 380 -10.47 18.47 -5.72
C GLY A 380 -9.39 17.41 -5.66
N ALA A 381 -9.52 16.40 -4.81
CA ALA A 381 -8.69 15.22 -4.80
C ALA A 381 -9.50 13.95 -5.06
N GLY A 382 -8.94 13.05 -5.83
CA GLY A 382 -9.37 11.67 -5.97
C GLY A 382 -8.61 10.75 -5.03
N HIS A 383 -8.21 9.60 -5.55
CA HIS A 383 -7.57 8.56 -4.77
C HIS A 383 -6.17 8.95 -4.27
N TRP A 384 -5.41 9.72 -5.04
CA TRP A 384 -4.01 10.04 -4.76
C TRP A 384 -3.89 11.31 -3.92
N VAL A 385 -4.67 11.42 -2.84
CA VAL A 385 -4.94 12.64 -2.09
C VAL A 385 -3.68 13.42 -1.67
N GLN A 386 -2.61 12.71 -1.22
CA GLN A 386 -1.34 13.31 -0.82
C GLN A 386 -0.49 13.81 -1.99
N GLN A 387 -0.80 13.37 -3.21
CA GLN A 387 -0.13 13.79 -4.43
C GLN A 387 -0.93 14.88 -5.16
N GLU A 388 -2.26 14.72 -5.23
CA GLU A 388 -3.17 15.65 -5.92
C GLU A 388 -3.33 16.96 -5.14
N GLN A 389 -3.52 16.89 -3.82
CA GLN A 389 -3.77 18.05 -2.97
C GLN A 389 -2.87 18.07 -1.70
N PRO A 390 -1.52 18.08 -1.86
CA PRO A 390 -0.58 17.97 -0.74
C PRO A 390 -0.76 19.06 0.31
N ASN A 391 -1.04 20.30 -0.11
CA ASN A 391 -1.24 21.42 0.80
C ASN A 391 -2.52 21.28 1.65
N ALA A 392 -3.60 20.76 1.06
CA ALA A 392 -4.83 20.51 1.78
C ALA A 392 -4.67 19.33 2.77
N VAL A 393 -3.93 18.29 2.39
CA VAL A 393 -3.56 17.19 3.30
C VAL A 393 -2.75 17.74 4.47
N LEU A 394 -1.71 18.55 4.23
CA LEU A 394 -0.86 19.13 5.26
C LEU A 394 -1.63 20.06 6.22
N LYS A 395 -2.65 20.75 5.73
CA LYS A 395 -3.53 21.60 6.57
C LYS A 395 -4.23 20.81 7.68
N HIS A 396 -4.54 19.55 7.44
CA HIS A 396 -5.16 18.66 8.45
C HIS A 396 -4.11 17.83 9.20
N LEU A 397 -3.08 17.40 8.50
CA LEU A 397 -2.08 16.49 9.04
C LEU A 397 -1.12 17.19 10.02
N LEU A 398 -0.59 18.38 9.69
CA LEU A 398 0.38 19.05 10.56
C LEU A 398 -0.19 19.41 11.93
N PRO A 399 -1.41 19.99 12.07
CA PRO A 399 -2.01 20.20 13.39
C PRO A 399 -2.15 18.89 14.19
N PHE A 400 -2.56 17.80 13.53
CA PHE A 400 -2.65 16.49 14.17
C PHE A 400 -1.28 16.02 14.69
N LEU A 401 -0.22 16.14 13.88
CA LEU A 401 1.14 15.69 14.26
C LEU A 401 1.77 16.56 15.36
N THR A 402 1.40 17.83 15.45
CA THR A 402 1.98 18.78 16.43
C THR A 402 1.11 18.95 17.69
N ASP A 403 0.02 18.21 17.81
CA ASP A 403 -0.82 18.25 19.01
C ASP A 403 -0.03 17.71 20.20
N SER A 404 0.16 18.56 21.23
CA SER A 404 0.90 18.25 22.44
C SER A 404 0.20 17.26 23.38
N GLN A 405 -0.99 16.77 23.00
CA GLN A 405 -1.75 15.77 23.76
C GLN A 405 -1.40 14.32 23.42
N PHE A 406 -0.34 14.08 22.68
CA PHE A 406 0.15 12.74 22.32
C PHE A 406 1.20 12.22 23.28
#